data_7ea02099df519b4839b32baa68fb6b0b
#
_entry.id   7ea02099df519b4839b32baa68fb6b0b
#
_cell.length_a   1.000
_cell.length_b   1.000
_cell.length_c   1.000
_cell.angle_alpha   90.00
_cell.angle_beta   90.00
_cell.angle_gamma   90.00
#
_symmetry.space_group_name_H-M   'P 1'
#
loop_
_entity.id
_entity.type
_entity.pdbx_description
1 polymer ?
#
loop_
_entity_poly.entity_id
_entity_poly.type
_entity_poly.pdbx_seq_one_letter_code
_entity_poly.pdbx_strand_id
1 'polypeptide(L)'
;MLKKSLTLAGKLLVAPALLLIVSPAISSAQNQCPIQQAKMAAARKTMKVSIGAPAEKDIVDTAVGAGSFNTLVAAVKAAGLVDTLKGEGPFTVLAPTDGAFKKLPKGTVETLLKPENLKTLQSILTYHVIPGSVMAADVVKLSSAKTVQGDPVSIKVTDGGVMINGAKVVTTDIKCSNGVIHVIDSVILPPKKADIVDTAVGAGAFNTLVAAVKAAGLVETLKSEGPFTVFAPSDDAFKKIPAATISELLKPENKAKLASILTYHVVPGKVMAADVVTLSSAKTANGQKVSIKVVDGKVMVDGATVVKTDIDCKNGVIHVIDSVIMPK
;
A
#
# COMPACT_ATOMS: atom_id res chain seq x y z
N MET A 1 -23.42 -46.05 30.13
CA MET A 1 -24.45 -46.95 29.58
C MET A 1 -24.61 -46.67 28.07
N LEU A 2 -24.25 -47.67 27.35
CA LEU A 2 -24.77 -48.30 26.13
C LEU A 2 -24.83 -47.36 24.90
N LYS A 3 -23.93 -47.55 23.90
CA LYS A 3 -23.82 -48.58 22.82
C LYS A 3 -24.99 -48.52 21.81
N LYS A 4 -24.68 -48.25 20.53
CA LYS A 4 -24.59 -49.13 19.36
C LYS A 4 -24.72 -48.27 18.08
N SER A 5 -23.79 -48.14 17.16
CA SER A 5 -23.37 -49.10 16.15
C SER A 5 -24.53 -49.72 15.34
N LEU A 6 -24.59 -49.35 14.04
CA LEU A 6 -24.82 -50.36 12.99
C LEU A 6 -24.47 -49.78 11.58
N THR A 7 -23.55 -50.46 10.97
CA THR A 7 -23.20 -50.64 9.56
C THR A 7 -24.33 -51.24 8.76
N LEU A 8 -24.49 -50.93 7.47
CA LEU A 8 -24.68 -51.96 6.45
C LEU A 8 -24.40 -51.45 5.03
N ALA A 9 -23.63 -52.21 4.37
CA ALA A 9 -23.21 -52.21 2.99
C ALA A 9 -24.33 -52.69 2.03
N GLY A 10 -24.22 -52.35 0.76
CA GLY A 10 -25.05 -52.86 -0.31
C GLY A 10 -24.44 -52.63 -1.70
N LYS A 11 -23.65 -53.59 -2.14
CA LYS A 11 -23.21 -53.79 -3.55
C LYS A 11 -24.38 -54.19 -4.44
N LEU A 12 -24.36 -53.77 -5.72
CA LEU A 12 -24.72 -54.60 -6.91
C LEU A 12 -24.38 -53.81 -8.17
N LEU A 13 -23.39 -54.15 -8.86
CA LEU A 13 -23.14 -54.82 -10.12
C LEU A 13 -24.39 -54.99 -11.02
N VAL A 14 -24.26 -54.52 -12.30
CA VAL A 14 -24.40 -55.31 -13.53
C VAL A 14 -24.11 -54.43 -14.76
N ALA A 15 -23.15 -54.82 -15.60
CA ALA A 15 -22.98 -54.54 -17.01
C ALA A 15 -23.56 -55.78 -17.77
N PRO A 16 -23.51 -55.94 -19.12
CA PRO A 16 -23.26 -55.03 -20.25
C PRO A 16 -24.28 -55.24 -21.38
N ALA A 17 -24.27 -54.44 -22.43
CA ALA A 17 -24.79 -54.88 -23.73
C ALA A 17 -24.00 -54.23 -24.88
N LEU A 18 -23.33 -55.07 -25.55
CA LEU A 18 -22.63 -55.01 -26.82
C LEU A 18 -23.64 -55.03 -27.97
N LEU A 19 -23.51 -54.17 -28.98
CA LEU A 19 -24.01 -54.42 -30.29
C LEU A 19 -23.11 -53.84 -31.38
N LEU A 20 -22.53 -54.69 -32.13
CA LEU A 20 -21.79 -54.56 -33.38
C LEU A 20 -22.71 -54.20 -34.55
N ILE A 21 -22.07 -53.79 -35.65
CA ILE A 21 -22.37 -53.93 -37.07
C ILE A 21 -22.45 -52.60 -37.80
N VAL A 22 -21.78 -52.22 -38.84
CA VAL A 22 -21.08 -52.85 -39.98
C VAL A 22 -20.42 -51.66 -40.75
N SER A 23 -19.21 -51.85 -41.21
CA SER A 23 -18.58 -51.08 -42.28
C SER A 23 -19.15 -51.48 -43.66
N PRO A 24 -19.01 -50.63 -44.68
CA PRO A 24 -18.19 -51.08 -45.77
C PRO A 24 -17.09 -50.08 -46.18
N ALA A 25 -15.98 -50.72 -46.51
CA ALA A 25 -14.86 -50.13 -47.20
C ALA A 25 -15.24 -49.79 -48.66
N ILE A 26 -14.76 -48.62 -49.10
CA ILE A 26 -14.44 -48.45 -50.52
C ILE A 26 -13.06 -47.79 -50.61
N SER A 27 -12.17 -48.62 -51.15
CA SER A 27 -10.84 -48.30 -51.62
C SER A 27 -10.92 -47.35 -52.82
N SER A 28 -10.08 -46.32 -52.81
CA SER A 28 -9.35 -46.00 -54.04
C SER A 28 -8.13 -45.14 -53.68
N ALA A 29 -6.99 -45.72 -53.86
CA ALA A 29 -5.70 -45.15 -53.92
C ALA A 29 -5.65 -44.01 -54.98
N GLN A 30 -5.02 -42.92 -54.67
CA GLN A 30 -4.23 -42.21 -55.67
C GLN A 30 -3.14 -41.36 -55.02
N ASN A 31 -1.93 -41.69 -55.39
CA ASN A 31 -0.67 -41.02 -55.21
C ASN A 31 -0.79 -39.50 -55.47
N GLN A 32 -0.52 -38.73 -54.46
CA GLN A 32 -0.13 -37.36 -54.68
C GLN A 32 1.19 -37.07 -53.94
N CYS A 33 2.09 -36.49 -54.73
CA CYS A 33 3.50 -36.24 -54.49
C CYS A 33 3.78 -35.51 -53.14
N PRO A 34 4.83 -35.93 -52.38
CA PRO A 34 5.15 -35.35 -51.06
C PRO A 34 5.44 -33.84 -51.03
N ILE A 35 5.70 -33.24 -52.20
CA ILE A 35 6.05 -31.83 -52.34
C ILE A 35 4.85 -30.89 -52.20
N GLN A 36 3.61 -31.37 -52.44
CA GLN A 36 2.40 -30.54 -52.30
C GLN A 36 1.86 -30.52 -50.88
N GLN A 37 2.15 -31.54 -50.06
CA GLN A 37 1.77 -31.50 -48.64
C GLN A 37 2.61 -30.57 -47.79
N ALA A 38 3.89 -30.38 -48.13
CA ALA A 38 4.78 -29.42 -47.44
C ALA A 38 4.41 -27.96 -47.69
N LYS A 39 3.84 -27.61 -48.86
CA LYS A 39 3.39 -26.26 -49.16
C LYS A 39 2.06 -25.88 -48.51
N MET A 40 1.18 -26.83 -48.21
CA MET A 40 -0.06 -26.54 -47.46
C MET A 40 0.12 -26.51 -45.96
N ALA A 41 1.16 -27.14 -45.41
CA ALA A 41 1.50 -27.04 -44.00
C ALA A 41 2.20 -25.70 -43.66
N ALA A 42 2.94 -25.10 -44.59
CA ALA A 42 3.57 -23.81 -44.41
C ALA A 42 2.60 -22.64 -44.53
N ALA A 43 1.48 -22.80 -45.24
CA ALA A 43 0.44 -21.77 -45.42
C ALA A 43 -0.56 -21.70 -44.25
N ARG A 44 -0.52 -22.64 -43.29
CA ARG A 44 -1.37 -22.63 -42.09
C ARG A 44 -0.74 -21.90 -40.86
N LYS A 45 0.47 -21.36 -41.00
CA LYS A 45 1.17 -20.73 -39.87
C LYS A 45 1.05 -19.21 -39.84
N THR A 46 0.23 -18.60 -40.67
CA THR A 46 -0.03 -17.15 -40.58
C THR A 46 -1.46 -16.89 -41.03
N MET A 47 -2.39 -16.96 -40.12
CA MET A 47 -3.55 -16.12 -40.03
C MET A 47 -4.40 -16.55 -38.83
N LYS A 48 -3.89 -16.36 -37.63
CA LYS A 48 -4.76 -15.97 -36.54
C LYS A 48 -5.15 -14.50 -36.85
N VAL A 49 -6.07 -14.29 -37.73
CA VAL A 49 -6.87 -13.08 -37.72
C VAL A 49 -7.70 -13.19 -36.45
N SER A 50 -7.18 -12.73 -35.35
CA SER A 50 -7.99 -12.21 -34.29
C SER A 50 -8.83 -11.14 -34.95
N ILE A 51 -10.09 -11.43 -35.20
CA ILE A 51 -11.12 -10.41 -35.30
C ILE A 51 -11.13 -9.84 -33.87
N GLY A 52 -10.30 -8.81 -33.68
CA GLY A 52 -10.15 -8.16 -32.40
C GLY A 52 -11.51 -7.59 -32.02
N ALA A 53 -12.05 -8.04 -30.91
CA ALA A 53 -12.79 -7.13 -30.08
C ALA A 53 -11.99 -5.83 -30.02
N PRO A 54 -12.63 -4.64 -30.13
CA PRO A 54 -11.90 -3.36 -30.10
C PRO A 54 -10.97 -3.41 -28.89
N ALA A 55 -9.67 -3.19 -29.12
CA ALA A 55 -8.67 -3.27 -28.05
C ALA A 55 -9.19 -2.43 -26.91
N GLU A 56 -9.44 -3.04 -25.76
CA GLU A 56 -9.94 -2.33 -24.59
C GLU A 56 -8.95 -1.20 -24.30
N LYS A 57 -9.45 0.03 -24.24
CA LYS A 57 -8.65 1.21 -23.96
C LYS A 57 -8.03 1.08 -22.58
N ASP A 58 -6.84 1.59 -22.38
CA ASP A 58 -6.26 1.67 -21.06
C ASP A 58 -7.04 2.66 -20.16
N ILE A 59 -6.69 2.71 -18.89
CA ILE A 59 -7.35 3.57 -17.89
C ILE A 59 -7.31 5.04 -18.31
N VAL A 60 -6.17 5.52 -18.85
CA VAL A 60 -6.00 6.92 -19.23
C VAL A 60 -6.83 7.25 -20.48
N ASP A 61 -6.77 6.41 -21.49
CA ASP A 61 -7.51 6.62 -22.74
C ASP A 61 -9.03 6.47 -22.53
N THR A 62 -9.44 5.61 -21.61
CA THR A 62 -10.85 5.49 -21.18
C THR A 62 -11.31 6.75 -20.46
N ALA A 63 -10.50 7.28 -19.54
CA ALA A 63 -10.82 8.52 -18.81
C ALA A 63 -10.89 9.74 -19.77
N VAL A 64 -9.96 9.85 -20.72
CA VAL A 64 -9.98 10.91 -21.75
C VAL A 64 -11.24 10.79 -22.61
N GLY A 65 -11.58 9.58 -23.05
CA GLY A 65 -12.74 9.34 -23.92
C GLY A 65 -14.10 9.57 -23.24
N ALA A 66 -14.17 9.48 -21.92
CA ALA A 66 -15.41 9.68 -21.17
C ALA A 66 -15.83 11.16 -21.03
N GLY A 67 -14.93 12.12 -21.25
CA GLY A 67 -15.23 13.55 -21.24
C GLY A 67 -15.64 14.17 -19.90
N SER A 68 -15.72 13.35 -18.85
CA SER A 68 -16.14 13.76 -17.49
C SER A 68 -14.98 13.87 -16.49
N PHE A 69 -13.74 13.64 -16.96
CA PHE A 69 -12.53 13.57 -16.13
C PHE A 69 -11.44 14.53 -16.63
N ASN A 70 -11.81 15.64 -17.25
CA ASN A 70 -10.85 16.58 -17.85
C ASN A 70 -9.86 17.12 -16.82
N THR A 71 -10.36 17.48 -15.63
CA THR A 71 -9.53 17.96 -14.52
C THR A 71 -8.59 16.87 -13.99
N LEU A 72 -9.06 15.63 -13.86
CA LEU A 72 -8.24 14.49 -13.44
C LEU A 72 -7.12 14.21 -14.46
N VAL A 73 -7.45 14.18 -15.75
CA VAL A 73 -6.48 13.96 -16.83
C VAL A 73 -5.43 15.06 -16.86
N ALA A 74 -5.82 16.33 -16.69
CA ALA A 74 -4.88 17.44 -16.57
C ALA A 74 -3.95 17.27 -15.36
N ALA A 75 -4.50 16.89 -14.20
CA ALA A 75 -3.73 16.64 -12.99
C ALA A 75 -2.73 15.48 -13.15
N VAL A 76 -3.14 14.36 -13.76
CA VAL A 76 -2.27 13.20 -14.04
C VAL A 76 -1.13 13.57 -14.99
N LYS A 77 -1.42 14.39 -16.03
CA LYS A 77 -0.40 14.91 -16.95
C LYS A 77 0.59 15.84 -16.24
N ALA A 78 0.09 16.78 -15.43
CA ALA A 78 0.92 17.71 -14.67
C ALA A 78 1.82 16.99 -13.65
N ALA A 79 1.31 15.92 -13.03
CA ALA A 79 2.05 15.11 -12.09
C ALA A 79 3.08 14.15 -12.73
N GLY A 80 3.08 14.01 -14.08
CA GLY A 80 3.95 13.05 -14.78
C GLY A 80 3.60 11.58 -14.54
N LEU A 81 2.34 11.27 -14.19
CA LEU A 81 1.91 9.91 -13.85
C LEU A 81 1.24 9.17 -15.02
N VAL A 82 1.22 9.77 -16.23
CA VAL A 82 0.58 9.16 -17.41
C VAL A 82 1.19 7.79 -17.72
N ASP A 83 2.51 7.71 -17.84
CA ASP A 83 3.21 6.48 -18.19
C ASP A 83 3.06 5.40 -17.10
N THR A 84 3.00 5.81 -15.83
CA THR A 84 2.75 4.91 -14.69
C THR A 84 1.36 4.29 -14.78
N LEU A 85 0.32 5.09 -15.12
CA LEU A 85 -1.05 4.62 -15.25
C LEU A 85 -1.33 3.90 -16.58
N LYS A 86 -0.48 4.06 -17.60
CA LYS A 86 -0.48 3.29 -18.85
C LYS A 86 0.33 2.01 -18.74
N GLY A 87 1.11 1.83 -17.67
CA GLY A 87 1.91 0.63 -17.44
C GLY A 87 1.11 -0.65 -17.27
N GLU A 88 1.85 -1.76 -17.16
CA GLU A 88 1.27 -3.09 -16.93
C GLU A 88 0.60 -3.13 -15.56
N GLY A 89 -0.75 -3.08 -15.58
CA GLY A 89 -1.56 -3.22 -14.37
C GLY A 89 -1.50 -4.62 -13.76
N PRO A 90 -2.52 -5.07 -13.06
CA PRO A 90 -3.83 -4.41 -12.94
C PRO A 90 -3.86 -3.28 -11.90
N PHE A 91 -4.62 -2.23 -12.20
CA PHE A 91 -4.89 -1.13 -11.29
C PHE A 91 -6.40 -0.92 -11.09
N THR A 92 -6.78 -0.46 -9.92
CA THR A 92 -8.12 0.08 -9.67
C THR A 92 -8.01 1.57 -9.41
N VAL A 93 -8.63 2.38 -10.26
CA VAL A 93 -8.57 3.84 -10.16
C VAL A 93 -9.91 4.37 -9.66
N LEU A 94 -9.85 5.10 -8.55
CA LEU A 94 -10.98 5.86 -8.02
C LEU A 94 -11.00 7.23 -8.72
N ALA A 95 -11.78 7.36 -9.79
CA ALA A 95 -11.77 8.54 -10.65
C ALA A 95 -12.80 9.59 -10.20
N PRO A 96 -12.38 10.74 -9.64
CA PRO A 96 -13.30 11.83 -9.34
C PRO A 96 -13.71 12.54 -10.63
N THR A 97 -15.00 12.85 -10.72
CA THR A 97 -15.55 13.62 -11.85
C THR A 97 -15.10 15.08 -11.79
N ASP A 98 -15.24 15.83 -12.89
CA ASP A 98 -15.04 17.29 -12.88
C ASP A 98 -15.95 17.99 -11.86
N GLY A 99 -17.15 17.42 -11.60
CA GLY A 99 -18.04 17.86 -10.53
C GLY A 99 -17.48 17.64 -9.13
N ALA A 100 -16.72 16.56 -8.92
CA ALA A 100 -16.04 16.27 -7.65
C ALA A 100 -14.95 17.31 -7.35
N PHE A 101 -14.20 17.73 -8.35
CA PHE A 101 -13.19 18.79 -8.21
C PHE A 101 -13.81 20.15 -7.89
N LYS A 102 -15.00 20.45 -8.39
CA LYS A 102 -15.74 21.70 -8.06
C LYS A 102 -16.18 21.78 -6.59
N LYS A 103 -16.25 20.65 -5.88
CA LYS A 103 -16.53 20.62 -4.43
C LYS A 103 -15.34 21.04 -3.58
N LEU A 104 -14.13 21.04 -4.14
CA LEU A 104 -12.94 21.54 -3.43
C LEU A 104 -13.01 23.07 -3.26
N PRO A 105 -12.37 23.63 -2.21
CA PRO A 105 -12.26 25.08 -2.06
C PRO A 105 -11.67 25.72 -3.32
N LYS A 106 -12.18 26.90 -3.68
CA LYS A 106 -11.69 27.68 -4.84
C LYS A 106 -10.19 27.87 -4.76
N GLY A 107 -9.49 27.68 -5.87
CA GLY A 107 -8.03 27.83 -5.94
C GLY A 107 -7.23 26.60 -5.48
N THR A 108 -7.86 25.58 -4.87
CA THR A 108 -7.13 24.38 -4.42
C THR A 108 -6.53 23.63 -5.61
N VAL A 109 -7.31 23.42 -6.68
CA VAL A 109 -6.83 22.71 -7.88
C VAL A 109 -5.70 23.47 -8.54
N GLU A 110 -5.83 24.80 -8.68
CA GLU A 110 -4.81 25.68 -9.25
C GLU A 110 -3.52 25.65 -8.42
N THR A 111 -3.67 25.66 -7.10
CA THR A 111 -2.53 25.54 -6.18
C THR A 111 -1.83 24.20 -6.29
N LEU A 112 -2.58 23.10 -6.40
CA LEU A 112 -2.01 21.74 -6.54
C LEU A 112 -1.29 21.54 -7.88
N LEU A 113 -1.69 22.25 -8.93
CA LEU A 113 -1.05 22.18 -10.25
C LEU A 113 0.25 22.98 -10.35
N LYS A 114 0.59 23.79 -9.35
CA LYS A 114 1.85 24.53 -9.32
C LYS A 114 3.05 23.58 -9.14
N PRO A 115 4.21 23.88 -9.77
CA PRO A 115 5.41 23.06 -9.67
C PRO A 115 5.87 22.77 -8.25
N GLU A 116 5.71 23.74 -7.35
CA GLU A 116 6.04 23.62 -5.92
C GLU A 116 5.20 22.57 -5.17
N ASN A 117 4.00 22.25 -5.69
CA ASN A 117 3.04 21.32 -5.08
C ASN A 117 2.96 19.97 -5.78
N LEU A 118 3.83 19.69 -6.75
CA LEU A 118 3.80 18.45 -7.54
C LEU A 118 3.88 17.19 -6.66
N LYS A 119 4.71 17.18 -5.63
CA LYS A 119 4.78 16.04 -4.69
C LYS A 119 3.44 15.80 -3.97
N THR A 120 2.75 16.87 -3.59
CA THR A 120 1.43 16.79 -2.95
C THR A 120 0.39 16.28 -3.96
N LEU A 121 0.43 16.77 -5.20
CA LEU A 121 -0.44 16.32 -6.27
C LEU A 121 -0.23 14.83 -6.58
N GLN A 122 1.03 14.39 -6.71
CA GLN A 122 1.38 12.99 -6.90
C GLN A 122 0.88 12.12 -5.73
N SER A 123 1.03 12.58 -4.50
CA SER A 123 0.52 11.87 -3.32
C SER A 123 -1.00 11.72 -3.35
N ILE A 124 -1.73 12.77 -3.74
CA ILE A 124 -3.18 12.71 -3.88
C ILE A 124 -3.58 11.74 -5.00
N LEU A 125 -2.96 11.84 -6.19
CA LEU A 125 -3.29 10.97 -7.32
C LEU A 125 -2.97 9.50 -7.05
N THR A 126 -1.82 9.19 -6.44
CA THR A 126 -1.47 7.82 -6.05
C THR A 126 -2.34 7.27 -4.92
N TYR A 127 -2.94 8.15 -4.11
CA TYR A 127 -3.95 7.78 -3.12
C TYR A 127 -5.29 7.36 -3.76
N HIS A 128 -5.57 7.80 -4.99
CA HIS A 128 -6.72 7.36 -5.77
C HIS A 128 -6.50 6.05 -6.54
N VAL A 129 -5.31 5.46 -6.45
CA VAL A 129 -4.97 4.23 -7.16
C VAL A 129 -4.74 3.10 -6.16
N ILE A 130 -5.44 1.99 -6.37
CA ILE A 130 -5.29 0.76 -5.60
C ILE A 130 -4.60 -0.26 -6.50
N PRO A 131 -3.52 -0.92 -6.07
CA PRO A 131 -2.90 -1.98 -6.83
C PRO A 131 -3.84 -3.20 -6.90
N GLY A 132 -3.93 -3.81 -8.06
CA GLY A 132 -4.84 -4.91 -8.34
C GLY A 132 -6.15 -4.48 -8.99
N SER A 133 -6.86 -5.44 -9.56
CA SER A 133 -8.21 -5.24 -10.12
C SER A 133 -9.24 -5.62 -9.07
N VAL A 134 -9.81 -4.63 -8.41
CA VAL A 134 -10.84 -4.81 -7.37
C VAL A 134 -12.19 -4.43 -7.95
N MET A 135 -13.03 -5.42 -8.23
CA MET A 135 -14.38 -5.22 -8.75
C MET A 135 -15.34 -4.80 -7.63
N ALA A 136 -16.47 -4.21 -7.99
CA ALA A 136 -17.48 -3.76 -7.02
C ALA A 136 -17.94 -4.90 -6.09
N ALA A 137 -18.05 -6.12 -6.60
CA ALA A 137 -18.41 -7.31 -5.82
C ALA A 137 -17.36 -7.66 -4.74
N ASP A 138 -16.10 -7.26 -4.93
CA ASP A 138 -15.04 -7.47 -3.94
C ASP A 138 -14.88 -6.25 -3.03
N VAL A 139 -15.06 -5.03 -3.56
CA VAL A 139 -15.06 -3.80 -2.77
C VAL A 139 -16.04 -3.88 -1.59
N VAL A 140 -17.24 -4.41 -1.81
CA VAL A 140 -18.26 -4.51 -0.73
C VAL A 140 -17.90 -5.48 0.40
N LYS A 141 -16.91 -6.35 0.18
CA LYS A 141 -16.41 -7.30 1.21
C LYS A 141 -15.26 -6.72 2.02
N LEU A 142 -14.66 -5.62 1.56
CA LEU A 142 -13.51 -4.98 2.18
C LEU A 142 -13.96 -3.83 3.08
N SER A 143 -13.34 -3.68 4.23
CA SER A 143 -13.48 -2.51 5.10
C SER A 143 -12.43 -1.43 4.77
N SER A 144 -11.33 -1.82 4.13
CA SER A 144 -10.27 -0.92 3.70
C SER A 144 -9.46 -1.54 2.56
N ALA A 145 -8.82 -0.70 1.75
CA ALA A 145 -7.89 -1.13 0.71
C ALA A 145 -6.63 -0.25 0.75
N LYS A 146 -5.46 -0.87 0.60
CA LYS A 146 -4.17 -0.13 0.57
C LYS A 146 -4.00 0.50 -0.81
N THR A 147 -3.65 1.78 -0.84
CA THR A 147 -3.40 2.53 -2.06
C THR A 147 -1.94 2.44 -2.51
N VAL A 148 -1.65 2.85 -3.73
CA VAL A 148 -0.27 2.97 -4.26
C VAL A 148 0.54 4.01 -3.46
N GLN A 149 -0.12 5.02 -2.91
CA GLN A 149 0.50 6.03 -2.04
C GLN A 149 0.99 5.42 -0.71
N GLY A 150 0.40 4.30 -0.27
CA GLY A 150 0.78 3.55 0.93
C GLY A 150 -0.25 3.63 2.06
N ASP A 151 -1.06 4.68 2.14
CA ASP A 151 -2.13 4.78 3.13
C ASP A 151 -3.39 4.04 2.68
N PRO A 152 -4.14 3.42 3.60
CA PRO A 152 -5.37 2.75 3.26
C PRO A 152 -6.53 3.75 3.05
N VAL A 153 -7.43 3.42 2.13
CA VAL A 153 -8.76 4.03 2.03
C VAL A 153 -9.76 3.20 2.82
N SER A 154 -10.64 3.87 3.55
CA SER A 154 -11.76 3.22 4.26
C SER A 154 -12.92 2.99 3.30
N ILE A 155 -13.46 1.79 3.33
CA ILE A 155 -14.62 1.39 2.51
C ILE A 155 -15.79 1.15 3.44
N LYS A 156 -16.92 1.77 3.15
CA LYS A 156 -18.18 1.58 3.89
C LYS A 156 -19.32 1.31 2.92
N VAL A 157 -20.05 0.26 3.17
CA VAL A 157 -21.30 -0.04 2.46
C VAL A 157 -22.44 0.55 3.27
N THR A 158 -23.27 1.37 2.64
CA THR A 158 -24.44 2.02 3.23
C THR A 158 -25.65 1.76 2.35
N ASP A 159 -26.85 2.04 2.84
CA ASP A 159 -28.09 1.92 2.05
C ASP A 159 -28.08 2.79 0.78
N GLY A 160 -27.23 3.83 0.75
CA GLY A 160 -27.00 4.72 -0.42
C GLY A 160 -25.93 4.26 -1.38
N GLY A 161 -25.30 3.09 -1.16
CA GLY A 161 -24.24 2.54 -1.98
C GLY A 161 -22.88 2.48 -1.28
N VAL A 162 -21.81 2.29 -2.06
CA VAL A 162 -20.45 2.20 -1.54
C VAL A 162 -19.87 3.60 -1.35
N MET A 163 -19.26 3.82 -0.20
CA MET A 163 -18.53 5.05 0.14
C MET A 163 -17.05 4.73 0.39
N ILE A 164 -16.17 5.51 -0.20
CA ILE A 164 -14.72 5.40 -0.02
C ILE A 164 -14.19 6.70 0.57
N ASN A 165 -13.70 6.65 1.81
CA ASN A 165 -13.31 7.85 2.58
C ASN A 165 -14.36 8.97 2.57
N GLY A 166 -15.65 8.61 2.58
CA GLY A 166 -16.74 9.57 2.54
C GLY A 166 -17.16 10.04 1.14
N ALA A 167 -16.42 9.71 0.08
CA ALA A 167 -16.83 9.91 -1.30
C ALA A 167 -17.76 8.78 -1.74
N LYS A 168 -18.87 9.12 -2.39
CA LYS A 168 -19.83 8.14 -2.92
C LYS A 168 -19.32 7.60 -4.26
N VAL A 169 -19.34 6.28 -4.42
CA VAL A 169 -19.10 5.64 -5.72
C VAL A 169 -20.38 5.76 -6.55
N VAL A 170 -20.29 6.45 -7.69
CA VAL A 170 -21.44 6.72 -8.57
C VAL A 170 -21.53 5.79 -9.76
N THR A 171 -20.39 5.25 -10.21
CA THR A 171 -20.31 4.24 -11.26
C THR A 171 -19.19 3.28 -10.93
N THR A 172 -19.44 1.99 -11.10
CA THR A 172 -18.49 0.92 -10.81
C THR A 172 -18.11 0.17 -12.08
N ASP A 173 -17.00 -0.57 -12.01
CA ASP A 173 -16.61 -1.62 -12.96
C ASP A 173 -16.46 -1.16 -14.43
N ILE A 174 -15.96 0.06 -14.66
CA ILE A 174 -15.53 0.46 -16.00
C ILE A 174 -14.23 -0.29 -16.29
N LYS A 175 -14.32 -1.33 -17.10
CA LYS A 175 -13.19 -2.19 -17.47
C LYS A 175 -12.27 -1.51 -18.46
N CYS A 176 -10.98 -1.64 -18.24
CA CYS A 176 -9.91 -1.16 -19.09
C CYS A 176 -8.89 -2.29 -19.31
N SER A 177 -8.06 -2.19 -20.35
CA SER A 177 -7.05 -3.20 -20.67
C SER A 177 -6.06 -3.45 -19.55
N ASN A 178 -5.77 -2.44 -18.72
CA ASN A 178 -4.82 -2.52 -17.62
C ASN A 178 -5.43 -2.29 -16.23
N GLY A 179 -6.78 -2.40 -16.10
CA GLY A 179 -7.43 -2.29 -14.79
C GLY A 179 -8.90 -1.92 -14.84
N VAL A 180 -9.38 -1.31 -13.74
CA VAL A 180 -10.78 -0.95 -13.54
C VAL A 180 -10.88 0.48 -13.02
N ILE A 181 -11.90 1.22 -13.45
CA ILE A 181 -12.21 2.56 -12.95
C ILE A 181 -13.50 2.50 -12.15
N HIS A 182 -13.49 3.05 -10.94
CA HIS A 182 -14.67 3.38 -10.15
C HIS A 182 -14.81 4.89 -10.07
N VAL A 183 -15.93 5.41 -10.48
CA VAL A 183 -16.21 6.85 -10.49
C VAL A 183 -16.70 7.30 -9.12
N ILE A 184 -16.09 8.34 -8.58
CA ILE A 184 -16.45 8.92 -7.27
C ILE A 184 -16.92 10.38 -7.42
N ASP A 185 -17.82 10.78 -6.53
CA ASP A 185 -18.46 12.10 -6.54
C ASP A 185 -17.66 13.19 -5.81
N SER A 186 -16.56 12.82 -5.18
CA SER A 186 -15.70 13.73 -4.38
C SER A 186 -14.25 13.29 -4.45
N VAL A 187 -13.32 14.25 -4.42
CA VAL A 187 -11.88 13.95 -4.35
C VAL A 187 -11.54 13.46 -2.95
N ILE A 188 -10.91 12.29 -2.84
CA ILE A 188 -10.41 11.80 -1.56
C ILE A 188 -9.00 12.35 -1.33
N LEU A 189 -8.76 12.84 -0.13
CA LEU A 189 -7.46 13.34 0.27
C LEU A 189 -6.78 12.33 1.19
N PRO A 190 -5.46 12.09 1.02
CA PRO A 190 -4.73 11.27 1.97
C PRO A 190 -4.80 11.90 3.36
N PRO A 191 -4.79 11.10 4.43
CA PRO A 191 -4.79 11.61 5.79
C PRO A 191 -3.59 12.52 5.99
N LYS A 192 -3.81 13.70 6.57
CA LYS A 192 -2.72 14.62 6.89
C LYS A 192 -1.93 14.01 8.05
N LYS A 193 -0.80 13.40 7.74
CA LYS A 193 0.10 12.88 8.77
C LYS A 193 0.73 14.04 9.54
N ALA A 194 0.68 13.94 10.85
CA ALA A 194 1.47 14.78 11.73
C ALA A 194 2.97 14.42 11.60
N ASP A 195 3.86 15.33 11.88
CA ASP A 195 5.28 15.01 11.99
C ASP A 195 5.56 14.11 13.21
N ILE A 196 6.80 13.65 13.35
CA ILE A 196 7.22 12.76 14.45
C ILE A 196 6.92 13.39 15.81
N VAL A 197 7.18 14.70 15.97
CA VAL A 197 6.98 15.38 17.25
C VAL A 197 5.49 15.51 17.57
N ASP A 198 4.70 15.98 16.60
CA ASP A 198 3.25 16.16 16.80
C ASP A 198 2.53 14.82 16.98
N THR A 199 3.00 13.75 16.30
CA THR A 199 2.52 12.37 16.51
C THR A 199 2.84 11.89 17.92
N ALA A 200 4.06 12.13 18.42
CA ALA A 200 4.45 11.75 19.77
C ALA A 200 3.63 12.53 20.84
N VAL A 201 3.40 13.81 20.64
CA VAL A 201 2.55 14.64 21.51
C VAL A 201 1.11 14.11 21.51
N GLY A 202 0.54 13.85 20.34
CA GLY A 202 -0.84 13.39 20.19
C GLY A 202 -1.09 11.98 20.74
N ALA A 203 -0.06 11.13 20.81
CA ALA A 203 -0.16 9.78 21.34
C ALA A 203 -0.32 9.72 22.88
N GLY A 204 0.06 10.78 23.62
CA GLY A 204 -0.08 10.86 25.07
C GLY A 204 0.78 9.88 25.89
N ALA A 205 1.58 9.05 25.24
CA ALA A 205 2.42 8.02 25.86
C ALA A 205 3.92 8.39 25.89
N PHE A 206 4.28 9.59 25.44
CA PHE A 206 5.67 10.04 25.28
C PHE A 206 5.91 11.42 25.91
N ASN A 207 5.18 11.74 26.97
CA ASN A 207 5.26 13.06 27.61
C ASN A 207 6.67 13.40 28.09
N THR A 208 7.35 12.41 28.70
CA THR A 208 8.73 12.55 29.17
C THR A 208 9.70 12.74 28.01
N LEU A 209 9.55 11.98 26.92
CA LEU A 209 10.36 12.11 25.71
C LEU A 209 10.18 13.50 25.09
N VAL A 210 8.95 13.96 24.94
CA VAL A 210 8.63 15.28 24.39
C VAL A 210 9.23 16.40 25.23
N ALA A 211 9.16 16.30 26.57
CA ALA A 211 9.81 17.24 27.47
C ALA A 211 11.34 17.25 27.28
N ALA A 212 11.95 16.06 27.18
CA ALA A 212 13.38 15.92 26.93
C ALA A 212 13.81 16.52 25.57
N VAL A 213 13.05 16.27 24.51
CA VAL A 213 13.31 16.84 23.16
C VAL A 213 13.22 18.36 23.18
N LYS A 214 12.25 18.94 23.91
CA LYS A 214 12.13 20.38 24.10
C LYS A 214 13.32 20.96 24.89
N ALA A 215 13.71 20.34 26.01
CA ALA A 215 14.83 20.74 26.82
C ALA A 215 16.16 20.70 26.07
N ALA A 216 16.36 19.66 25.23
CA ALA A 216 17.51 19.54 24.36
C ALA A 216 17.53 20.54 23.17
N GLY A 217 16.40 21.17 22.85
CA GLY A 217 16.27 22.08 21.71
C GLY A 217 16.26 21.35 20.34
N LEU A 218 15.85 20.08 20.32
CA LEU A 218 15.85 19.23 19.12
C LEU A 218 14.52 19.22 18.37
N VAL A 219 13.53 20.02 18.81
CA VAL A 219 12.19 20.06 18.21
C VAL A 219 12.27 20.40 16.73
N GLU A 220 12.96 21.48 16.35
CA GLU A 220 13.09 21.91 14.94
C GLU A 220 13.84 20.87 14.10
N THR A 221 14.86 20.22 14.65
CA THR A 221 15.59 19.14 13.97
C THR A 221 14.69 17.95 13.67
N LEU A 222 13.84 17.54 14.63
CA LEU A 222 12.91 16.43 14.44
C LEU A 222 11.65 16.80 13.64
N LYS A 223 11.36 18.09 13.46
CA LYS A 223 10.32 18.61 12.57
C LYS A 223 10.81 18.86 11.14
N SER A 224 12.12 18.84 10.92
CA SER A 224 12.71 19.07 9.59
C SER A 224 12.28 17.98 8.59
N GLU A 225 12.56 18.24 7.30
CA GLU A 225 12.32 17.27 6.22
C GLU A 225 13.20 16.04 6.41
N GLY A 226 12.57 14.95 6.91
CA GLY A 226 13.22 13.65 7.05
C GLY A 226 13.63 13.01 5.72
N PRO A 227 13.65 11.69 5.62
CA PRO A 227 13.00 10.77 6.56
C PRO A 227 13.85 10.41 7.78
N PHE A 228 13.19 10.20 8.91
CA PHE A 228 13.82 9.73 10.15
C PHE A 228 13.13 8.47 10.68
N THR A 229 13.88 7.63 11.36
CA THR A 229 13.37 6.55 12.19
C THR A 229 13.67 6.87 13.64
N VAL A 230 12.65 6.95 14.48
CA VAL A 230 12.81 7.27 15.91
C VAL A 230 12.44 6.07 16.76
N PHE A 231 13.39 5.59 17.54
CA PHE A 231 13.13 4.61 18.61
C PHE A 231 12.65 5.37 19.85
N ALA A 232 11.33 5.50 20.01
CA ALA A 232 10.72 6.32 21.06
C ALA A 232 10.47 5.51 22.33
N PRO A 233 11.18 5.76 23.43
CA PRO A 233 10.86 5.18 24.72
C PRO A 233 9.53 5.74 25.24
N SER A 234 8.65 4.86 25.69
CA SER A 234 7.40 5.23 26.34
C SER A 234 7.63 5.86 27.71
N ASP A 235 6.62 6.52 28.26
CA ASP A 235 6.69 7.05 29.64
C ASP A 235 6.98 5.91 30.65
N ASP A 236 6.52 4.68 30.40
CA ASP A 236 6.86 3.50 31.22
C ASP A 236 8.32 3.07 31.06
N ALA A 237 8.93 3.26 29.90
CA ALA A 237 10.36 3.03 29.71
C ALA A 237 11.20 4.00 30.56
N PHE A 238 10.77 5.26 30.68
CA PHE A 238 11.43 6.24 31.56
C PHE A 238 11.28 5.94 33.04
N LYS A 239 10.17 5.31 33.47
CA LYS A 239 9.99 4.87 34.87
C LYS A 239 11.03 3.85 35.33
N LYS A 240 11.69 3.14 34.41
CA LYS A 240 12.78 2.22 34.72
C LYS A 240 14.09 2.95 35.11
N ILE A 241 14.17 4.25 34.80
CA ILE A 241 15.31 5.10 35.17
C ILE A 241 14.98 5.84 36.48
N PRO A 242 15.94 5.95 37.43
CA PRO A 242 15.73 6.74 38.66
C PRO A 242 15.30 8.17 38.33
N ALA A 243 14.26 8.67 38.99
CA ALA A 243 13.71 10.01 38.75
C ALA A 243 14.77 11.13 38.95
N ALA A 244 15.71 10.94 39.85
CA ALA A 244 16.83 11.84 40.06
C ALA A 244 17.71 11.98 38.79
N THR A 245 17.98 10.86 38.09
CA THR A 245 18.77 10.85 36.86
C THR A 245 18.04 11.58 35.74
N ILE A 246 16.72 11.39 35.60
CA ILE A 246 15.91 12.12 34.60
C ILE A 246 15.93 13.62 34.90
N SER A 247 15.71 13.99 36.15
CA SER A 247 15.74 15.40 36.61
C SER A 247 17.11 16.05 36.36
N GLU A 248 18.18 15.28 36.54
CA GLU A 248 19.54 15.74 36.30
C GLU A 248 19.83 15.93 34.80
N LEU A 249 19.38 15.00 33.95
CA LEU A 249 19.51 15.12 32.49
C LEU A 249 18.74 16.29 31.89
N LEU A 250 17.64 16.69 32.53
CA LEU A 250 16.82 17.82 32.07
C LEU A 250 17.39 19.18 32.46
N LYS A 251 18.43 19.24 33.29
CA LYS A 251 19.09 20.52 33.66
C LYS A 251 19.81 21.14 32.46
N PRO A 252 19.83 22.47 32.34
CA PRO A 252 20.49 23.19 31.25
C PRO A 252 21.96 22.81 31.04
N GLU A 253 22.69 22.57 32.14
CA GLU A 253 24.11 22.15 32.13
C GLU A 253 24.32 20.76 31.45
N ASN A 254 23.32 19.91 31.46
CA ASN A 254 23.36 18.56 30.86
C ASN A 254 22.75 18.50 29.45
N LYS A 255 22.42 19.65 28.85
CA LYS A 255 21.77 19.75 27.53
C LYS A 255 22.52 18.97 26.44
N ALA A 256 23.85 19.06 26.42
CA ALA A 256 24.66 18.35 25.42
C ALA A 256 24.58 16.83 25.60
N LYS A 257 24.59 16.34 26.84
CA LYS A 257 24.45 14.92 27.17
C LYS A 257 23.05 14.40 26.81
N LEU A 258 22.02 15.19 27.12
CA LEU A 258 20.63 14.87 26.75
C LEU A 258 20.47 14.84 25.23
N ALA A 259 21.02 15.80 24.50
CA ALA A 259 21.00 15.82 23.04
C ALA A 259 21.71 14.60 22.44
N SER A 260 22.86 14.19 22.99
CA SER A 260 23.56 12.98 22.57
C SER A 260 22.73 11.71 22.76
N ILE A 261 22.04 11.57 23.88
CA ILE A 261 21.14 10.44 24.15
C ILE A 261 19.96 10.48 23.16
N LEU A 262 19.31 11.63 22.96
CA LEU A 262 18.16 11.74 22.05
C LEU A 262 18.55 11.49 20.59
N THR A 263 19.70 12.00 20.13
CA THR A 263 20.18 11.74 18.77
C THR A 263 20.63 10.28 18.58
N TYR A 264 20.96 9.58 19.65
CA TYR A 264 21.21 8.14 19.64
C TYR A 264 19.93 7.32 19.38
N HIS A 265 18.76 7.84 19.72
CA HIS A 265 17.46 7.24 19.43
C HIS A 265 16.96 7.52 18.02
N VAL A 266 17.64 8.34 17.25
CA VAL A 266 17.24 8.74 15.89
C VAL A 266 18.18 8.13 14.86
N VAL A 267 17.62 7.43 13.89
CA VAL A 267 18.33 6.90 12.72
C VAL A 267 17.91 7.70 11.50
N PRO A 268 18.85 8.29 10.75
CA PRO A 268 18.53 8.90 9.46
C PRO A 268 18.03 7.85 8.47
N GLY A 269 16.95 8.15 7.76
CA GLY A 269 16.28 7.23 6.86
C GLY A 269 14.98 6.67 7.44
N LYS A 270 14.09 6.21 6.58
CA LYS A 270 12.85 5.53 6.96
C LYS A 270 13.08 4.02 6.92
N VAL A 271 13.17 3.41 8.08
CA VAL A 271 13.37 1.97 8.24
C VAL A 271 12.09 1.38 8.84
N MET A 272 11.37 0.59 8.08
CA MET A 272 10.14 -0.09 8.53
C MET A 272 10.51 -1.36 9.31
N ALA A 273 9.55 -1.90 10.07
CA ALA A 273 9.78 -3.11 10.87
C ALA A 273 10.27 -4.29 10.02
N ALA A 274 9.76 -4.42 8.79
CA ALA A 274 10.21 -5.46 7.86
C ALA A 274 11.69 -5.30 7.47
N ASP A 275 12.20 -4.06 7.40
CA ASP A 275 13.60 -3.79 7.11
C ASP A 275 14.45 -3.94 8.38
N VAL A 276 13.94 -3.47 9.53
CA VAL A 276 14.64 -3.55 10.83
C VAL A 276 15.04 -4.99 11.15
N VAL A 277 14.17 -5.99 10.90
CA VAL A 277 14.46 -7.41 11.19
C VAL A 277 15.59 -7.99 10.34
N THR A 278 15.93 -7.35 9.22
CA THR A 278 17.03 -7.77 8.32
C THR A 278 18.36 -7.13 8.69
N LEU A 279 18.35 -6.08 9.51
CA LEU A 279 19.53 -5.33 9.91
C LEU A 279 20.12 -5.89 11.23
N SER A 280 21.43 -5.97 11.31
CA SER A 280 22.15 -6.28 12.56
C SER A 280 22.54 -5.01 13.34
N SER A 281 22.57 -3.87 12.68
CA SER A 281 22.85 -2.56 13.28
C SER A 281 22.38 -1.42 12.39
N ALA A 282 22.12 -0.25 13.00
CA ALA A 282 21.80 0.99 12.29
C ALA A 282 22.66 2.14 12.82
N LYS A 283 23.11 3.04 11.92
CA LYS A 283 23.84 4.25 12.31
C LYS A 283 22.87 5.31 12.76
N THR A 284 23.08 5.84 13.95
CA THR A 284 22.23 6.87 14.56
C THR A 284 22.71 8.28 14.21
N ALA A 285 21.87 9.28 14.48
CA ALA A 285 22.17 10.67 14.21
C ALA A 285 23.32 11.21 15.09
N ASN A 286 23.63 10.55 16.23
CA ASN A 286 24.80 10.91 17.03
C ASN A 286 26.13 10.30 16.49
N GLY A 287 26.06 9.53 15.39
CA GLY A 287 27.24 8.94 14.74
C GLY A 287 27.58 7.50 15.18
N GLN A 288 27.10 7.06 16.33
CA GLN A 288 27.31 5.68 16.82
C GLN A 288 26.30 4.72 16.17
N LYS A 289 26.51 3.41 16.36
CA LYS A 289 25.60 2.37 15.85
C LYS A 289 24.80 1.75 17.00
N VAL A 290 23.51 1.59 16.80
CA VAL A 290 22.65 0.74 17.63
C VAL A 290 22.71 -0.69 17.11
N SER A 291 22.73 -1.66 18.01
CA SER A 291 22.64 -3.09 17.67
C SER A 291 21.17 -3.50 17.55
N ILE A 292 20.85 -4.23 16.51
CA ILE A 292 19.52 -4.76 16.28
C ILE A 292 19.58 -6.28 16.32
N LYS A 293 18.69 -6.90 17.08
CA LYS A 293 18.57 -8.36 17.20
C LYS A 293 17.11 -8.76 17.19
N VAL A 294 16.83 -9.93 16.66
CA VAL A 294 15.53 -10.58 16.79
C VAL A 294 15.67 -11.75 17.77
N VAL A 295 14.97 -11.67 18.88
CA VAL A 295 14.97 -12.70 19.93
C VAL A 295 13.53 -13.09 20.20
N ASP A 296 13.21 -14.38 20.11
CA ASP A 296 11.85 -14.91 20.32
C ASP A 296 10.77 -14.19 19.51
N GLY A 297 11.10 -13.83 18.26
CA GLY A 297 10.20 -13.11 17.35
C GLY A 297 9.99 -11.62 17.68
N LYS A 298 10.69 -11.08 18.68
CA LYS A 298 10.67 -9.67 19.05
C LYS A 298 11.92 -8.95 18.59
N VAL A 299 11.76 -7.75 18.05
CA VAL A 299 12.89 -6.89 17.71
C VAL A 299 13.41 -6.23 18.99
N MET A 300 14.71 -6.29 19.16
CA MET A 300 15.43 -5.62 20.24
C MET A 300 16.46 -4.64 19.66
N VAL A 301 16.52 -3.46 20.24
CA VAL A 301 17.48 -2.40 19.88
C VAL A 301 18.30 -2.07 21.12
N ASP A 302 19.60 -2.40 21.10
CA ASP A 302 20.51 -2.28 22.25
C ASP A 302 19.94 -2.84 23.57
N GLY A 303 19.16 -3.95 23.48
CA GLY A 303 18.54 -4.60 24.62
C GLY A 303 17.16 -4.05 25.00
N ALA A 304 16.71 -2.94 24.42
CA ALA A 304 15.34 -2.47 24.54
C ALA A 304 14.42 -3.23 23.57
N THR A 305 13.27 -3.69 24.05
CA THR A 305 12.29 -4.40 23.21
C THR A 305 11.42 -3.40 22.45
N VAL A 306 11.25 -3.61 21.15
CA VAL A 306 10.28 -2.86 20.35
C VAL A 306 8.87 -3.39 20.62
N VAL A 307 8.03 -2.57 21.25
CA VAL A 307 6.67 -2.96 21.67
C VAL A 307 5.60 -2.56 20.66
N LYS A 308 5.88 -1.56 19.84
CA LYS A 308 5.01 -1.13 18.73
C LYS A 308 5.86 -0.61 17.60
N THR A 309 5.54 -1.05 16.39
CA THR A 309 6.29 -0.70 15.17
C THR A 309 5.45 0.16 14.24
N ASP A 310 6.12 0.81 13.28
CA ASP A 310 5.53 1.41 12.09
C ASP A 310 4.45 2.48 12.36
N ILE A 311 4.66 3.33 13.37
CA ILE A 311 3.83 4.53 13.52
C ILE A 311 4.33 5.52 12.46
N ASP A 312 3.60 5.59 11.37
CA ASP A 312 3.99 6.36 10.19
C ASP A 312 3.68 7.85 10.36
N CYS A 313 4.68 8.70 10.15
CA CYS A 313 4.62 10.15 10.29
C CYS A 313 4.94 10.84 8.96
N LYS A 314 4.64 12.13 8.85
CA LYS A 314 4.95 12.94 7.66
C LYS A 314 6.42 12.88 7.28
N ASN A 315 7.31 12.96 8.26
CA ASN A 315 8.76 13.03 8.07
C ASN A 315 9.52 11.83 8.62
N GLY A 316 8.86 10.67 8.80
CA GLY A 316 9.53 9.43 9.21
C GLY A 316 8.63 8.39 9.85
N VAL A 317 9.21 7.56 10.69
CA VAL A 317 8.52 6.48 11.39
C VAL A 317 8.96 6.41 12.85
N ILE A 318 8.02 6.08 13.73
CA ILE A 318 8.32 5.86 15.16
C ILE A 318 8.17 4.37 15.48
N HIS A 319 9.17 3.81 16.14
CA HIS A 319 9.11 2.50 16.78
C HIS A 319 9.17 2.70 18.30
N VAL A 320 8.18 2.19 19.01
CA VAL A 320 8.09 2.34 20.46
C VAL A 320 8.94 1.28 21.14
N ILE A 321 9.79 1.71 22.06
CA ILE A 321 10.66 0.82 22.84
C ILE A 321 10.31 0.88 24.34
N ASP A 322 10.53 -0.25 25.03
CA ASP A 322 10.22 -0.42 26.45
C ASP A 322 11.31 0.06 27.42
N SER A 323 12.44 0.51 26.90
CA SER A 323 13.58 0.99 27.68
C SER A 323 14.35 2.06 26.93
N VAL A 324 14.97 3.01 27.64
CA VAL A 324 15.82 4.04 27.05
C VAL A 324 17.18 3.43 26.70
N ILE A 325 17.63 3.63 25.47
CA ILE A 325 18.96 3.21 25.03
C ILE A 325 19.99 4.32 25.29
N MET A 326 21.20 3.95 25.65
CA MET A 326 22.26 4.89 25.99
C MET A 326 23.42 4.77 25.03
N PRO A 327 23.99 5.90 24.55
CA PRO A 327 25.22 5.87 23.77
C PRO A 327 26.36 5.29 24.61
N LYS A 328 27.26 4.57 23.97
CA LYS A 328 28.44 3.93 24.60
C LYS A 328 29.56 4.96 24.75
#